data_a75b4a2211f7ba6e2f19cea6d37caaa3
#
_entry.id   a75b4a2211f7ba6e2f19cea6d37caaa3
#
_cell.length_a   1.000
_cell.length_b   1.000
_cell.length_c   1.000
_cell.angle_alpha   90.00
_cell.angle_beta   90.00
_cell.angle_gamma   90.00
#
_symmetry.space_group_name_H-M   'P 1'
#
loop_
_entity.id
_entity.type
_entity.pdbx_description
1 polymer ?
#
loop_
_entity_poly.entity_id
_entity_poly.type
_entity_poly.pdbx_seq_one_letter_code
_entity_poly.pdbx_strand_id
1 'polypeptide(L)' 'MSETLEKWLSMNEIAQHLGVSRDTVLTWIKDKNMPAHKIGRTWKFQVSEVDAWVKSGESAE' A
#
# COMPACT_ATOMS: atom_id res chain seq x y z
N MET A 1 8.07 -0.17 22.27
CA MET A 1 8.20 -0.20 21.81
C MET A 1 8.09 -0.18 21.05
N SER A 2 8.18 -0.20 20.60
CA SER A 2 8.22 -0.15 19.87
C SER A 2 8.10 -0.39 19.12
N GLU A 3 8.16 -0.33 18.81
CA GLU A 3 8.12 -0.54 18.12
C GLU A 3 7.89 -0.85 17.25
N THR A 4 7.34 -0.75 17.16
CA THR A 4 7.30 -1.22 16.16
C THR A 4 7.80 -0.77 14.98
N LEU A 5 8.58 -1.16 14.55
CA LEU A 5 9.30 -0.76 13.44
C LEU A 5 8.82 -1.46 12.24
N GLU A 6 7.69 -1.02 11.81
CA GLU A 6 7.13 -1.61 10.62
C GLU A 6 7.98 -1.20 9.43
N LYS A 7 8.38 -2.18 8.65
CA LYS A 7 9.22 -1.95 7.50
C LYS A 7 8.40 -1.33 6.36
N TRP A 8 8.99 -0.36 5.70
CA TRP A 8 8.37 0.20 4.50
C TRP A 8 8.51 -0.76 3.33
N LEU A 9 7.44 -0.95 2.59
CA LEU A 9 7.46 -1.81 1.41
C LEU A 9 7.51 -0.99 0.14
N SER A 10 8.21 -1.52 -0.86
CA SER A 10 8.24 -0.90 -2.17
C SER A 10 6.95 -1.21 -2.93
N MET A 11 6.82 -0.57 -4.10
CA MET A 11 5.69 -0.84 -4.99
C MET A 11 5.60 -2.32 -5.34
N ASN A 12 6.73 -2.93 -5.69
CA ASN A 12 6.75 -4.35 -6.02
C ASN A 12 6.36 -5.21 -4.84
N GLU A 13 6.86 -4.85 -3.67
CA GLU A 13 6.60 -5.64 -2.48
C GLU A 13 5.14 -5.58 -2.07
N ILE A 14 4.54 -4.38 -2.13
CA ILE A 14 3.14 -4.28 -1.74
C ILE A 14 2.23 -4.97 -2.76
N ALA A 15 2.57 -4.89 -4.04
CA ALA A 15 1.80 -5.59 -5.06
C ALA A 15 1.84 -7.09 -4.81
N GLN A 16 3.01 -7.61 -4.46
CA GLN A 16 3.17 -9.03 -4.17
C GLN A 16 2.39 -9.42 -2.92
N HIS A 17 2.45 -8.58 -1.90
CA HIS A 17 1.72 -8.82 -0.66
C HIS A 17 0.22 -8.93 -0.91
N LEU A 18 -0.30 -8.09 -1.78
CA LEU A 18 -1.74 -8.06 -2.08
C LEU A 18 -2.13 -9.00 -3.20
N GLY A 19 -1.15 -9.54 -3.92
CA GLY A 19 -1.44 -10.45 -5.02
C GLY A 19 -1.99 -9.76 -6.25
N VAL A 20 -1.57 -8.52 -6.49
CA VAL A 20 -2.07 -7.75 -7.64
C VAL A 20 -0.88 -7.21 -8.43
N SER A 21 -1.16 -6.65 -9.60
CA SER A 21 -0.12 -6.06 -10.42
C SER A 21 0.23 -4.67 -9.90
N ARG A 22 1.40 -4.18 -10.33
CA ARG A 22 1.81 -2.82 -9.99
C ARG A 22 0.85 -1.79 -10.55
N ASP A 23 0.34 -2.05 -11.74
CA ASP A 23 -0.63 -1.13 -12.35
C ASP A 23 -1.88 -1.00 -11.52
N THR A 24 -2.33 -2.12 -10.93
CA THR A 24 -3.48 -2.10 -10.06
C THR A 24 -3.20 -1.23 -8.83
N VAL A 25 -2.01 -1.39 -8.26
CA VAL A 25 -1.63 -0.57 -7.10
C VAL A 25 -1.66 0.91 -7.45
N LEU A 26 -1.11 1.27 -8.60
CA LEU A 26 -1.11 2.67 -9.03
C LEU A 26 -2.53 3.21 -9.21
N THR A 27 -3.40 2.40 -9.80
CA THR A 27 -4.78 2.79 -9.97
C THR A 27 -5.45 3.03 -8.63
N TRP A 28 -5.20 2.15 -7.67
CA TRP A 28 -5.81 2.30 -6.35
C TRP A 28 -5.31 3.55 -5.64
N ILE A 29 -4.03 3.90 -5.81
CA ILE A 29 -3.49 5.12 -5.22
C ILE A 29 -4.23 6.32 -5.79
N LYS A 30 -4.47 6.34 -7.08
CA LYS A 30 -5.10 7.47 -7.74
C LYS A 30 -6.61 7.53 -7.50
N ASP A 31 -7.28 6.40 -7.59
CA ASP A 31 -8.72 6.38 -7.67
C ASP A 31 -9.42 5.89 -6.42
N LYS A 32 -8.72 5.17 -5.56
CA LYS A 32 -9.34 4.55 -4.39
C LYS A 32 -8.73 5.01 -3.08
N ASN A 33 -7.87 6.01 -3.13
CA ASN A 33 -7.25 6.58 -1.92
C ASN A 33 -6.43 5.58 -1.12
N MET A 34 -5.77 4.67 -1.81
CA MET A 34 -4.92 3.71 -1.12
C MET A 34 -3.84 4.43 -0.34
N PRO A 35 -3.62 4.07 0.94
CA PRO A 35 -2.57 4.72 1.72
C PRO A 35 -1.18 4.44 1.13
N ALA A 36 -0.51 5.51 0.73
CA ALA A 36 0.81 5.42 0.14
C ALA A 36 1.56 6.70 0.46
N HIS A 37 2.87 6.57 0.58
CA HIS A 37 3.71 7.71 0.92
C HIS A 37 4.81 7.83 -0.12
N LYS A 38 4.96 9.01 -0.67
CA LYS A 38 5.99 9.23 -1.66
C LYS A 38 7.25 9.71 -0.96
N ILE A 39 8.29 8.91 -1.03
CA ILE A 39 9.56 9.23 -0.41
C ILE A 39 10.56 9.39 -1.54
N GLY A 40 10.99 10.64 -1.76
CA GLY A 40 11.82 10.94 -2.90
C GLY A 40 11.04 10.67 -4.18
N ARG A 41 11.50 9.74 -4.97
CA ARG A 41 10.86 9.42 -6.24
C ARG A 41 10.09 8.11 -6.22
N THR A 42 10.01 7.46 -5.06
CA THR A 42 9.39 6.15 -4.99
C THR A 42 8.23 6.15 -4.03
N TRP A 43 7.28 5.29 -4.31
CA TRP A 43 6.17 5.04 -3.41
C TRP A 43 6.59 4.02 -2.37
N LYS A 44 6.22 4.28 -1.13
CA LYS A 44 6.46 3.36 -0.02
C LYS A 44 5.16 3.14 0.72
N PHE A 45 5.04 1.96 1.29
CA PHE A 45 3.79 1.53 1.90
C PHE A 45 4.04 0.92 3.26
N GLN A 46 3.10 1.11 4.17
CA GLN A 46 3.11 0.39 5.45
C GLN A 46 2.02 -0.65 5.41
N VAL A 47 2.39 -1.89 5.69
CA VAL A 47 1.46 -3.02 5.58
C VAL A 47 0.22 -2.80 6.44
N SER A 48 0.41 -2.31 7.67
CA SER A 48 -0.71 -2.12 8.57
C SER A 48 -1.74 -1.14 8.00
N GLU A 49 -1.26 -0.07 7.38
CA GLU A 49 -2.18 0.90 6.78
C GLU A 49 -2.91 0.31 5.58
N VAL A 50 -2.15 -0.39 4.74
CA VAL A 50 -2.71 -0.95 3.52
C VAL A 50 -3.71 -2.05 3.86
N ASP A 51 -3.36 -2.90 4.81
CA ASP A 51 -4.26 -3.98 5.20
C ASP A 51 -5.55 -3.42 5.79
N ALA A 52 -5.47 -2.39 6.62
CA ALA A 52 -6.66 -1.77 7.18
C ALA A 52 -7.54 -1.19 6.08
N TRP A 53 -6.91 -0.54 5.10
CA TRP A 53 -7.65 0.03 3.98
C TRP A 53 -8.35 -1.06 3.16
N VAL A 54 -7.65 -2.18 2.92
CA VAL A 54 -8.24 -3.29 2.19
C VAL A 54 -9.42 -3.86 2.98
N LYS A 55 -9.25 -4.03 4.29
CA LYS A 55 -10.29 -4.60 5.12
C LYS A 55 -11.51 -3.70 5.21
N SER A 56 -11.32 -2.40 5.04
CA SER A 56 -12.44 -1.47 5.06
C SER A 56 -13.32 -1.60 3.81
N GLY A 57 -12.84 -2.30 2.79
CA GLY A 57 -13.58 -2.50 1.57
C GLY A 57 -13.40 -1.41 0.54
N GLU A 58 -12.51 -0.46 0.79
CA GLU A 58 -12.36 0.67 -0.12
C GLU A 58 -11.71 0.27 -1.44
N SER A 59 -11.02 -0.87 -1.49
CA SER A 59 -10.47 -1.36 -2.74
C SER A 59 -11.52 -2.02 -3.61
N ALA A 60 -12.68 -2.34 -3.05
CA ALA A 60 -13.72 -3.01 -3.80
C ALA A 60 -14.49 -2.04 -4.68
N GLU A 61 -15.08 -2.58 -5.74
CA GLU A 61 -15.90 -1.80 -6.65
C GLU A 61 -17.24 -1.44 -6.06
#